data_563bc041e259681acd55dd1ee5c82f4c
#
_entry.id   563bc041e259681acd55dd1ee5c82f4c
#
_cell.length_a   1.000
_cell.length_b   1.000
_cell.length_c   1.000
_cell.angle_alpha   90.00
_cell.angle_beta   90.00
_cell.angle_gamma   90.00
#
_symmetry.space_group_name_H-M   'P 1'
#
loop_
_entity.id
_entity.type
_entity.pdbx_description
1 polymer ?
#
loop_
_entity_poly.entity_id
_entity_poly.type
_entity_poly.pdbx_seq_one_letter_code
_entity_poly.pdbx_strand_id
1 'polypeptide(L)'
;MREFMSWVFIDNGTEESRRDKGDVMDPDAIIHICLDLIKNTPMDGKVGIEMGSVTHHFYTALTEALPEGMVVDGSTVTRNCRVVKCQWEIDMLRLAAQEADKAWRAMIEEVKPGMPAWKLDAMFSYYASKLNLEHGTASRGHNFIPAAGPYYGLCGMPRGYILQAGDIIKFDVGYQYLGYWSDIARTFAVGGTAPDEALELYDTLYRANRLGVSMLKPGVAMRDIYSAIREEVEKSRLVPKYPRGHMGHSIGCGVGPEEYPTIAPGTDYVLEPNMVVCLETPYSGTGGAPVHGGFNLEDTHLITANGHDSFTTMPDNIFWK
;
A
#
# COMPACT_ATOMS: atom_id res chain seq x y z
N MET A 1 -31.00 -4.32 -5.17
CA MET A 1 -29.88 -3.37 -5.36
C MET A 1 -30.53 -2.00 -5.46
N ARG A 2 -30.17 -1.03 -4.59
CA ARG A 2 -30.64 0.35 -4.74
C ARG A 2 -29.60 1.08 -5.59
N GLU A 3 -30.03 1.63 -6.71
CA GLU A 3 -29.18 2.44 -7.56
C GLU A 3 -29.07 3.84 -6.95
N PHE A 4 -27.85 4.36 -6.92
CA PHE A 4 -27.51 5.66 -6.40
C PHE A 4 -26.71 6.46 -7.44
N MET A 5 -27.26 7.59 -7.91
CA MET A 5 -26.53 8.53 -8.76
C MET A 5 -26.27 9.81 -7.98
N SER A 6 -25.00 10.05 -7.63
CA SER A 6 -24.62 11.15 -6.76
C SER A 6 -24.33 12.48 -7.46
N TRP A 7 -24.05 12.50 -8.79
CA TRP A 7 -23.49 13.72 -9.39
C TRP A 7 -23.52 13.82 -10.93
N VAL A 8 -24.16 12.90 -11.63
CA VAL A 8 -24.29 13.02 -13.10
C VAL A 8 -25.75 13.05 -13.48
N PHE A 9 -26.19 14.18 -14.00
CA PHE A 9 -27.48 14.31 -14.68
C PHE A 9 -27.25 14.35 -16.18
N ILE A 10 -27.88 13.46 -16.90
CA ILE A 10 -27.90 13.45 -18.36
C ILE A 10 -29.34 13.69 -18.81
N ASP A 11 -29.62 14.88 -19.32
CA ASP A 11 -30.88 15.14 -19.98
C ASP A 11 -30.88 14.49 -21.38
N ASN A 12 -31.51 13.32 -21.48
CA ASN A 12 -31.69 12.59 -22.73
C ASN A 12 -32.94 13.06 -23.51
N GLY A 13 -33.55 14.18 -23.10
CA GLY A 13 -34.72 14.73 -23.74
C GLY A 13 -36.06 14.07 -23.39
N THR A 14 -36.07 13.07 -22.51
CA THR A 14 -37.29 12.43 -22.04
C THR A 14 -37.94 13.19 -20.88
N GLU A 15 -39.24 13.00 -20.71
CA GLU A 15 -39.99 13.64 -19.60
C GLU A 15 -39.48 13.12 -18.25
N GLU A 16 -39.02 11.87 -18.18
CA GLU A 16 -38.48 11.20 -17.01
C GLU A 16 -37.11 11.78 -16.60
N SER A 17 -36.24 12.10 -17.58
CA SER A 17 -34.94 12.74 -17.31
C SER A 17 -35.06 14.21 -16.89
N ARG A 18 -36.23 14.82 -17.03
CA ARG A 18 -36.51 16.21 -16.64
C ARG A 18 -37.17 16.35 -15.29
N ARG A 19 -37.67 15.23 -14.70
CA ARG A 19 -38.39 15.27 -13.41
C ARG A 19 -37.50 15.64 -12.25
N ASP A 20 -36.23 15.23 -12.27
CA ASP A 20 -35.28 15.47 -11.18
C ASP A 20 -34.31 16.63 -11.50
N LYS A 21 -34.83 17.78 -11.88
CA LYS A 21 -34.02 19.01 -12.02
C LYS A 21 -33.76 19.75 -10.71
N GLY A 22 -34.12 19.14 -9.56
CA GLY A 22 -33.67 19.53 -8.24
C GLY A 22 -32.36 18.80 -7.93
N ASP A 23 -31.51 19.40 -7.21
CA ASP A 23 -30.31 18.92 -6.56
C ASP A 23 -29.53 17.78 -7.23
N VAL A 24 -28.66 18.20 -8.16
CA VAL A 24 -27.71 17.32 -8.87
C VAL A 24 -26.71 16.64 -7.92
N MET A 25 -26.63 17.08 -6.70
CA MET A 25 -25.84 16.46 -5.62
C MET A 25 -26.63 16.54 -4.31
N ASP A 26 -27.16 15.41 -3.87
CA ASP A 26 -27.60 15.24 -2.49
C ASP A 26 -26.44 14.73 -1.66
N PRO A 27 -25.76 15.57 -0.84
CA PRO A 27 -24.64 15.14 -0.02
C PRO A 27 -25.07 14.13 1.04
N ASP A 28 -26.36 14.04 1.34
CA ASP A 28 -26.94 13.20 2.38
C ASP A 28 -27.57 11.92 1.83
N ALA A 29 -27.59 11.72 0.51
CA ALA A 29 -28.23 10.56 -0.10
C ALA A 29 -27.71 9.23 0.45
N ILE A 30 -26.40 9.08 0.68
CA ILE A 30 -25.81 7.89 1.30
C ILE A 30 -26.29 7.75 2.74
N ILE A 31 -26.39 8.85 3.49
CA ILE A 31 -26.88 8.87 4.87
C ILE A 31 -28.34 8.41 4.91
N HIS A 32 -29.18 8.93 4.03
CA HIS A 32 -30.58 8.53 3.93
C HIS A 32 -30.73 7.05 3.60
N ILE A 33 -29.93 6.50 2.66
CA ILE A 33 -29.91 5.08 2.35
C ILE A 33 -29.49 4.24 3.57
N CYS A 34 -28.43 4.63 4.26
CA CYS A 34 -27.99 3.93 5.47
C CYS A 34 -29.04 3.94 6.56
N LEU A 35 -29.65 5.11 6.84
CA LEU A 35 -30.71 5.24 7.85
C LEU A 35 -31.95 4.39 7.49
N ASP A 36 -32.33 4.39 6.22
CA ASP A 36 -33.46 3.59 5.74
C ASP A 36 -33.16 2.07 5.87
N LEU A 37 -31.96 1.64 5.54
CA LEU A 37 -31.53 0.26 5.74
C LEU A 37 -31.55 -0.13 7.22
N ILE A 38 -31.00 0.71 8.10
CA ILE A 38 -30.97 0.48 9.55
C ILE A 38 -32.39 0.37 10.09
N LYS A 39 -33.28 1.31 9.73
CA LYS A 39 -34.67 1.36 10.23
C LYS A 39 -35.53 0.17 9.73
N ASN A 40 -35.23 -0.34 8.54
CA ASN A 40 -35.99 -1.44 7.92
C ASN A 40 -35.37 -2.81 8.13
N THR A 41 -34.22 -2.90 8.82
CA THR A 41 -33.59 -4.19 9.15
C THR A 41 -33.95 -4.53 10.60
N PRO A 42 -34.58 -5.68 10.86
CA PRO A 42 -34.82 -6.12 12.25
C PRO A 42 -33.47 -6.31 12.96
N MET A 43 -33.18 -5.44 13.92
CA MET A 43 -31.94 -5.45 14.71
C MET A 43 -32.26 -5.24 16.18
N ASP A 44 -31.59 -6.01 17.02
CA ASP A 44 -31.61 -5.84 18.50
C ASP A 44 -30.26 -5.33 19.03
N GLY A 45 -29.38 -4.91 18.11
CA GLY A 45 -27.99 -4.54 18.39
C GLY A 45 -27.65 -3.08 18.08
N LYS A 46 -26.37 -2.81 18.11
CA LYS A 46 -25.77 -1.50 17.82
C LYS A 46 -25.29 -1.42 16.37
N VAL A 47 -25.18 -0.21 15.85
CA VAL A 47 -24.61 0.07 14.53
C VAL A 47 -23.13 0.40 14.71
N GLY A 48 -22.26 -0.52 14.32
CA GLY A 48 -20.82 -0.30 14.31
C GLY A 48 -20.38 0.43 13.04
N ILE A 49 -19.60 1.47 13.19
CA ILE A 49 -18.99 2.21 12.07
C ILE A 49 -17.46 2.24 12.19
N GLU A 50 -16.77 2.26 11.07
CA GLU A 50 -15.30 2.41 11.04
C GLU A 50 -14.94 3.88 11.17
N MET A 51 -14.64 4.32 12.40
CA MET A 51 -14.46 5.74 12.75
C MET A 51 -13.36 6.44 11.98
N GLY A 52 -12.32 5.74 11.54
CA GLY A 52 -11.24 6.29 10.74
C GLY A 52 -11.61 6.56 9.27
N SER A 53 -12.74 6.03 8.79
CA SER A 53 -13.13 6.06 7.37
C SER A 53 -14.38 6.90 7.09
N VAL A 54 -15.06 7.38 8.11
CA VAL A 54 -16.27 8.19 7.95
C VAL A 54 -16.02 9.67 8.19
N THR A 55 -16.76 10.52 7.48
CA THR A 55 -16.68 11.96 7.70
C THR A 55 -17.42 12.35 8.98
N HIS A 56 -17.04 13.48 9.59
CA HIS A 56 -17.75 14.04 10.74
C HIS A 56 -19.24 14.27 10.45
N HIS A 57 -19.56 14.76 9.26
CA HIS A 57 -20.95 14.96 8.83
C HIS A 57 -21.76 13.66 8.84
N PHE A 58 -21.20 12.58 8.25
CA PHE A 58 -21.86 11.27 8.25
C PHE A 58 -22.11 10.74 9.68
N TYR A 59 -21.10 10.83 10.55
CA TYR A 59 -21.21 10.39 11.94
C TYR A 59 -22.30 11.18 12.69
N THR A 60 -22.29 12.51 12.58
CA THR A 60 -23.25 13.40 13.24
C THR A 60 -24.67 13.10 12.79
N ALA A 61 -24.89 12.99 11.48
CA ALA A 61 -26.21 12.70 10.93
C ALA A 61 -26.77 11.34 11.40
N LEU A 62 -25.92 10.31 11.51
CA LEU A 62 -26.35 9.02 12.06
C LEU A 62 -26.69 9.11 13.55
N THR A 63 -25.87 9.80 14.34
CA THR A 63 -26.08 9.91 15.80
C THR A 63 -27.28 10.77 16.17
N GLU A 64 -27.62 11.78 15.35
CA GLU A 64 -28.82 12.61 15.53
C GLU A 64 -30.11 11.88 15.11
N ALA A 65 -30.04 10.99 14.13
CA ALA A 65 -31.19 10.28 13.58
C ALA A 65 -31.51 8.94 14.27
N LEU A 66 -30.60 8.41 15.08
CA LEU A 66 -30.73 7.12 15.77
C LEU A 66 -30.74 7.30 17.29
N PRO A 67 -31.30 6.34 18.06
CA PRO A 67 -31.28 6.38 19.50
C PRO A 67 -29.89 6.57 20.10
N GLU A 68 -29.79 7.30 21.20
CA GLU A 68 -28.53 7.53 21.92
C GLU A 68 -27.80 6.21 22.24
N GLY A 69 -26.50 6.16 21.94
CA GLY A 69 -25.65 4.98 22.16
C GLY A 69 -25.90 3.83 21.18
N MET A 70 -26.73 4.01 20.17
CA MET A 70 -26.93 3.01 19.12
C MET A 70 -25.74 2.95 18.13
N VAL A 71 -25.14 4.10 17.81
CA VAL A 71 -23.93 4.17 16.96
C VAL A 71 -22.69 4.00 17.82
N VAL A 72 -21.83 3.06 17.46
CA VAL A 72 -20.60 2.73 18.21
C VAL A 72 -19.40 2.58 17.27
N ASP A 73 -18.19 2.63 17.82
CA ASP A 73 -16.99 2.31 17.06
C ASP A 73 -16.92 0.81 16.74
N GLY A 74 -17.05 0.48 15.46
CA GLY A 74 -16.92 -0.87 14.90
C GLY A 74 -15.56 -1.16 14.25
N SER A 75 -14.61 -0.22 14.32
CA SER A 75 -13.34 -0.29 13.59
C SER A 75 -12.55 -1.57 13.85
N THR A 76 -12.57 -2.08 15.07
CA THR A 76 -11.89 -3.34 15.41
C THR A 76 -12.53 -4.54 14.73
N VAL A 77 -13.87 -4.57 14.64
CA VAL A 77 -14.60 -5.66 13.98
C VAL A 77 -14.30 -5.67 12.49
N THR A 78 -14.42 -4.52 11.82
CA THR A 78 -14.16 -4.40 10.37
C THR A 78 -12.71 -4.74 10.03
N ARG A 79 -11.75 -4.28 10.84
CA ARG A 79 -10.34 -4.62 10.67
C ARG A 79 -10.07 -6.12 10.82
N ASN A 80 -10.59 -6.73 11.88
CA ASN A 80 -10.38 -8.16 12.12
C ASN A 80 -10.98 -9.04 11.01
N CYS A 81 -12.11 -8.63 10.43
CA CYS A 81 -12.69 -9.34 9.27
C CYS A 81 -11.78 -9.34 8.03
N ARG A 82 -10.84 -8.37 7.91
CA ARG A 82 -9.93 -8.25 6.76
C ARG A 82 -8.56 -8.89 6.97
N VAL A 83 -8.23 -9.30 8.20
CA VAL A 83 -6.89 -9.84 8.54
C VAL A 83 -6.61 -11.15 7.82
N VAL A 84 -7.53 -12.11 7.93
CA VAL A 84 -7.46 -13.42 7.26
C VAL A 84 -8.30 -13.38 5.99
N LYS A 85 -7.68 -13.61 4.85
CA LYS A 85 -8.27 -13.46 3.52
C LYS A 85 -8.98 -14.74 3.10
N CYS A 86 -10.11 -14.60 2.42
CA CYS A 86 -10.70 -15.72 1.68
C CYS A 86 -9.91 -15.98 0.36
N GLN A 87 -10.14 -17.11 -0.29
CA GLN A 87 -9.39 -17.47 -1.50
C GLN A 87 -9.53 -16.43 -2.62
N TRP A 88 -10.73 -15.89 -2.82
CA TRP A 88 -10.95 -14.86 -3.84
C TRP A 88 -10.13 -13.58 -3.58
N GLU A 89 -10.04 -13.12 -2.33
CA GLU A 89 -9.21 -11.98 -1.95
C GLU A 89 -7.72 -12.25 -2.20
N ILE A 90 -7.25 -13.45 -1.87
CA ILE A 90 -5.88 -13.89 -2.14
C ILE A 90 -5.57 -13.82 -3.64
N ASP A 91 -6.52 -14.29 -4.48
CA ASP A 91 -6.36 -14.27 -5.94
C ASP A 91 -6.30 -12.82 -6.47
N MET A 92 -7.11 -11.91 -5.94
CA MET A 92 -7.08 -10.48 -6.32
C MET A 92 -5.79 -9.79 -5.90
N LEU A 93 -5.32 -10.03 -4.68
CA LEU A 93 -4.06 -9.50 -4.17
C LEU A 93 -2.87 -10.02 -4.98
N ARG A 94 -2.88 -11.32 -5.34
CA ARG A 94 -1.85 -11.92 -6.19
C ARG A 94 -1.83 -11.29 -7.59
N LEU A 95 -2.99 -11.10 -8.19
CA LEU A 95 -3.10 -10.44 -9.50
C LEU A 95 -2.58 -8.99 -9.42
N ALA A 96 -2.98 -8.24 -8.39
CA ALA A 96 -2.49 -6.88 -8.19
C ALA A 96 -0.96 -6.83 -8.09
N ALA A 97 -0.34 -7.74 -7.32
CA ALA A 97 1.11 -7.82 -7.16
C ALA A 97 1.82 -8.19 -8.48
N GLN A 98 1.27 -9.14 -9.23
CA GLN A 98 1.84 -9.55 -10.52
C GLN A 98 1.75 -8.44 -11.58
N GLU A 99 0.67 -7.65 -11.59
CA GLU A 99 0.53 -6.52 -12.50
C GLU A 99 1.48 -5.36 -12.11
N ALA A 100 1.66 -5.10 -10.82
CA ALA A 100 2.68 -4.16 -10.35
C ALA A 100 4.09 -4.59 -10.77
N ASP A 101 4.42 -5.87 -10.63
CA ASP A 101 5.70 -6.47 -11.04
C ASP A 101 5.97 -6.26 -12.55
N LYS A 102 4.97 -6.49 -13.40
CA LYS A 102 5.07 -6.27 -14.85
C LYS A 102 5.27 -4.80 -15.19
N ALA A 103 4.50 -3.89 -14.58
CA ALA A 103 4.61 -2.46 -14.82
C ALA A 103 5.99 -1.93 -14.39
N TRP A 104 6.48 -2.40 -13.25
CA TRP A 104 7.78 -2.04 -12.71
C TRP A 104 8.93 -2.51 -13.61
N ARG A 105 8.90 -3.77 -14.07
CA ARG A 105 9.89 -4.32 -15.01
C ARG A 105 9.94 -3.53 -16.31
N ALA A 106 8.78 -3.22 -16.88
CA ALA A 106 8.71 -2.43 -18.10
C ALA A 106 9.29 -1.02 -17.93
N MET A 107 9.05 -0.41 -16.76
CA MET A 107 9.58 0.91 -16.43
C MET A 107 11.10 0.90 -16.30
N ILE A 108 11.66 -0.04 -15.54
CA ILE A 108 13.10 -0.03 -15.21
C ILE A 108 13.98 -0.24 -16.46
N GLU A 109 13.49 -0.95 -17.47
CA GLU A 109 14.20 -1.14 -18.72
C GLU A 109 14.53 0.18 -19.45
N GLU A 110 13.76 1.22 -19.21
CA GLU A 110 13.96 2.54 -19.81
C GLU A 110 14.83 3.49 -18.97
N VAL A 111 15.06 3.17 -17.70
CA VAL A 111 15.81 4.05 -16.78
C VAL A 111 17.29 4.11 -17.18
N LYS A 112 17.83 5.33 -17.31
CA LYS A 112 19.23 5.57 -17.68
C LYS A 112 19.73 6.92 -17.20
N PRO A 113 21.04 7.11 -17.07
CA PRO A 113 21.62 8.43 -16.83
C PRO A 113 21.18 9.45 -17.89
N GLY A 114 21.01 10.70 -17.50
CA GLY A 114 20.52 11.78 -18.36
C GLY A 114 18.99 11.88 -18.45
N MET A 115 18.24 10.94 -17.86
CA MET A 115 16.79 11.02 -17.82
C MET A 115 16.32 11.96 -16.71
N PRO A 116 15.31 12.82 -16.96
CA PRO A 116 14.68 13.58 -15.89
C PRO A 116 14.00 12.66 -14.86
N ALA A 117 14.32 12.84 -13.57
CA ALA A 117 13.83 11.96 -12.49
C ALA A 117 12.31 11.93 -12.38
N TRP A 118 11.61 13.04 -12.66
CA TRP A 118 10.14 13.11 -12.65
C TRP A 118 9.47 12.13 -13.61
N LYS A 119 10.18 11.64 -14.64
CA LYS A 119 9.62 10.65 -15.57
C LYS A 119 9.35 9.30 -14.90
N LEU A 120 10.10 8.95 -13.86
CA LEU A 120 9.92 7.67 -13.15
C LEU A 120 8.46 7.48 -12.67
N ASP A 121 7.90 8.53 -12.08
CA ASP A 121 6.52 8.54 -11.59
C ASP A 121 5.51 8.34 -12.73
N ALA A 122 5.68 9.15 -13.79
CA ALA A 122 4.81 9.08 -14.95
C ALA A 122 4.90 7.71 -15.67
N MET A 123 6.09 7.12 -15.72
CA MET A 123 6.32 5.85 -16.41
C MET A 123 5.63 4.68 -15.73
N PHE A 124 5.70 4.55 -14.42
CA PHE A 124 4.99 3.48 -13.72
C PHE A 124 3.47 3.59 -13.95
N SER A 125 2.92 4.77 -13.79
CA SER A 125 1.49 5.03 -14.05
C SER A 125 1.10 4.73 -15.51
N TYR A 126 1.97 5.03 -16.47
CA TYR A 126 1.76 4.70 -17.87
C TYR A 126 1.70 3.19 -18.11
N TYR A 127 2.68 2.43 -17.61
CA TYR A 127 2.71 0.97 -17.80
C TYR A 127 1.57 0.27 -17.07
N ALA A 128 1.22 0.70 -15.86
CA ALA A 128 0.07 0.20 -15.15
C ALA A 128 -1.26 0.48 -15.89
N SER A 129 -1.39 1.67 -16.48
CA SER A 129 -2.57 2.01 -17.29
C SER A 129 -2.65 1.21 -18.59
N LYS A 130 -1.52 0.88 -19.20
CA LYS A 130 -1.46 0.02 -20.37
C LYS A 130 -1.98 -1.40 -20.07
N LEU A 131 -1.60 -1.96 -18.93
CA LEU A 131 -2.11 -3.25 -18.46
C LEU A 131 -3.63 -3.21 -18.25
N ASN A 132 -4.16 -2.11 -17.73
CA ASN A 132 -5.63 -1.93 -17.60
C ASN A 132 -6.35 -2.03 -18.94
N LEU A 133 -5.79 -1.45 -20.00
CA LEU A 133 -6.36 -1.54 -21.34
C LEU A 133 -6.35 -2.97 -21.88
N GLU A 134 -5.28 -3.73 -21.58
CA GLU A 134 -5.15 -5.12 -22.00
C GLU A 134 -6.15 -6.05 -21.28
N HIS A 135 -6.44 -5.76 -20.01
CA HIS A 135 -7.32 -6.59 -19.18
C HIS A 135 -8.77 -6.08 -19.09
N GLY A 136 -9.07 -4.90 -19.66
CA GLY A 136 -10.40 -4.29 -19.56
C GLY A 136 -10.81 -3.91 -18.14
N THR A 137 -9.84 -3.59 -17.27
CA THR A 137 -10.06 -3.23 -15.88
C THR A 137 -9.91 -1.72 -15.66
N ALA A 138 -10.55 -1.20 -14.62
CA ALA A 138 -10.42 0.19 -14.19
C ALA A 138 -9.42 0.34 -13.03
N SER A 139 -8.39 -0.47 -13.00
CA SER A 139 -7.37 -0.47 -11.96
C SER A 139 -6.42 0.72 -12.07
N ARG A 140 -5.74 1.07 -10.99
CA ARG A 140 -4.83 2.22 -10.95
C ARG A 140 -3.47 1.78 -10.44
N GLY A 141 -2.41 2.19 -11.15
CA GLY A 141 -1.06 2.15 -10.64
C GLY A 141 -0.78 3.41 -9.83
N HIS A 142 -0.19 3.23 -8.67
CA HIS A 142 0.19 4.30 -7.77
C HIS A 142 1.68 4.24 -7.49
N ASN A 143 2.32 5.39 -7.54
CA ASN A 143 3.65 5.59 -7.04
C ASN A 143 3.54 6.27 -5.68
N PHE A 144 3.85 5.52 -4.62
CA PHE A 144 3.67 6.05 -3.28
C PHE A 144 4.79 7.00 -2.90
N ILE A 145 6.05 6.55 -3.07
CA ILE A 145 7.19 7.27 -2.51
C ILE A 145 8.44 7.13 -3.40
N PRO A 146 8.48 7.73 -4.60
CA PRO A 146 9.69 7.72 -5.40
C PRO A 146 10.75 8.62 -4.77
N ALA A 147 11.96 8.13 -4.64
CA ALA A 147 13.11 8.93 -4.26
C ALA A 147 14.27 8.68 -5.22
N ALA A 148 14.91 9.74 -5.67
CA ALA A 148 16.04 9.67 -6.59
C ALA A 148 17.13 10.65 -6.23
N GLY A 149 18.39 10.22 -6.35
CA GLY A 149 19.57 11.03 -6.11
C GLY A 149 19.98 11.13 -4.64
N PRO A 150 21.14 11.75 -4.37
CA PRO A 150 21.81 11.68 -3.09
C PRO A 150 21.15 12.51 -1.96
N TYR A 151 20.17 13.35 -2.29
CA TYR A 151 19.60 14.29 -1.32
C TYR A 151 18.18 13.96 -0.87
N TYR A 152 17.58 12.90 -1.40
CA TYR A 152 16.16 12.58 -1.22
C TYR A 152 16.00 11.26 -0.50
N GLY A 153 15.77 11.33 0.81
CA GLY A 153 15.68 10.17 1.66
C GLY A 153 14.35 9.42 1.53
N LEU A 154 13.26 9.99 2.01
CA LEU A 154 11.99 9.28 2.13
C LEU A 154 11.14 9.41 0.86
N CYS A 155 10.91 10.61 0.41
CA CYS A 155 10.12 10.89 -0.78
C CYS A 155 10.54 12.23 -1.38
N GLY A 156 10.38 12.32 -2.68
CA GLY A 156 10.58 13.54 -3.43
C GLY A 156 11.61 13.40 -4.52
N MET A 157 11.19 13.83 -5.69
CA MET A 157 12.07 14.07 -6.82
C MET A 157 12.08 15.56 -7.09
N PRO A 158 13.26 16.21 -7.06
CA PRO A 158 13.30 17.64 -7.36
C PRO A 158 12.87 17.88 -8.79
N ARG A 159 12.09 18.91 -8.97
CA ARG A 159 11.80 19.40 -10.32
C ARG A 159 13.12 19.75 -11.02
N GLY A 160 13.34 19.16 -12.17
CA GLY A 160 14.55 19.41 -12.96
C GLY A 160 15.76 18.57 -12.58
N TYR A 161 15.68 17.65 -11.62
CA TYR A 161 16.76 16.71 -11.37
C TYR A 161 16.93 15.75 -12.56
N ILE A 162 18.18 15.63 -13.00
CA ILE A 162 18.57 14.71 -14.09
C ILE A 162 19.36 13.57 -13.46
N LEU A 163 18.91 12.34 -13.68
CA LEU A 163 19.55 11.13 -13.16
C LEU A 163 21.00 11.05 -13.59
N GLN A 164 21.87 10.75 -12.63
CA GLN A 164 23.30 10.54 -12.85
C GLN A 164 23.63 9.06 -12.67
N ALA A 165 24.73 8.61 -13.31
CA ALA A 165 25.29 7.30 -12.97
C ALA A 165 25.70 7.27 -11.50
N GLY A 166 25.33 6.21 -10.77
CA GLY A 166 25.57 6.07 -9.35
C GLY A 166 24.46 6.60 -8.46
N ASP A 167 23.41 7.24 -9.03
CA ASP A 167 22.23 7.59 -8.24
C ASP A 167 21.53 6.35 -7.72
N ILE A 168 21.13 6.40 -6.46
CA ILE A 168 20.28 5.38 -5.85
C ILE A 168 18.83 5.82 -6.00
N ILE A 169 18.02 4.94 -6.54
CA ILE A 169 16.58 5.14 -6.67
C ILE A 169 15.87 4.14 -5.76
N LYS A 170 15.08 4.66 -4.82
CA LYS A 170 14.03 3.91 -4.14
C LYS A 170 12.74 4.12 -4.93
N PHE A 171 12.12 3.05 -5.35
CA PHE A 171 10.86 3.08 -6.05
C PHE A 171 9.87 2.17 -5.33
N ASP A 172 8.84 2.78 -4.78
CA ASP A 172 7.88 2.18 -3.87
C ASP A 172 6.49 2.42 -4.46
N VAL A 173 5.86 1.36 -4.90
CA VAL A 173 4.70 1.43 -5.78
C VAL A 173 3.66 0.38 -5.47
N GLY A 174 2.41 0.70 -5.77
CA GLY A 174 1.30 -0.23 -5.72
C GLY A 174 0.41 -0.18 -6.95
N TYR A 175 -0.29 -1.25 -7.15
CA TYR A 175 -1.32 -1.40 -8.17
C TYR A 175 -2.61 -1.86 -7.51
N GLN A 176 -3.73 -1.27 -7.90
CA GLN A 176 -5.02 -1.66 -7.36
C GLN A 176 -5.82 -2.45 -8.41
N TYR A 177 -6.16 -3.70 -8.10
CA TYR A 177 -6.98 -4.55 -8.95
C TYR A 177 -8.31 -4.88 -8.28
N LEU A 178 -9.41 -4.46 -8.87
CA LEU A 178 -10.77 -4.62 -8.32
C LEU A 178 -10.90 -4.18 -6.84
N GLY A 179 -10.18 -3.13 -6.46
CA GLY A 179 -10.18 -2.59 -5.10
C GLY A 179 -9.11 -3.18 -4.17
N TYR A 180 -8.41 -4.25 -4.57
CA TYR A 180 -7.34 -4.89 -3.80
C TYR A 180 -5.98 -4.33 -4.20
N TRP A 181 -5.15 -4.00 -3.20
CA TRP A 181 -3.87 -3.37 -3.40
C TRP A 181 -2.73 -4.39 -3.53
N SER A 182 -1.69 -4.01 -4.26
CA SER A 182 -0.36 -4.53 -4.08
C SER A 182 0.53 -3.45 -3.46
N ASP A 183 1.61 -3.88 -2.83
CA ASP A 183 2.67 -3.00 -2.35
C ASP A 183 4.02 -3.67 -2.59
N ILE A 184 4.90 -2.98 -3.29
CA ILE A 184 6.22 -3.51 -3.64
C ILE A 184 7.22 -2.36 -3.74
N ALA A 185 8.40 -2.55 -3.16
CA ALA A 185 9.48 -1.59 -3.31
C ALA A 185 10.80 -2.25 -3.70
N ARG A 186 11.56 -1.52 -4.51
CA ARG A 186 12.94 -1.88 -4.86
C ARG A 186 13.84 -0.66 -4.84
N THR A 187 15.09 -0.95 -4.55
CA THR A 187 16.20 0.00 -4.68
C THR A 187 17.12 -0.44 -5.80
N PHE A 188 17.50 0.47 -6.65
CA PHE A 188 18.45 0.20 -7.72
C PHE A 188 19.38 1.38 -7.98
N ALA A 189 20.57 1.07 -8.55
CA ALA A 189 21.58 2.05 -8.90
C ALA A 189 21.55 2.36 -10.40
N VAL A 190 21.48 3.63 -10.75
CA VAL A 190 21.43 4.08 -12.14
C VAL A 190 22.79 3.90 -12.82
N GLY A 191 22.78 3.28 -14.01
CA GLY A 191 24.00 3.11 -14.81
C GLY A 191 24.96 2.05 -14.27
N GLY A 192 24.47 1.13 -13.42
CA GLY A 192 25.21 -0.05 -12.97
C GLY A 192 26.38 0.22 -12.01
N THR A 193 26.41 1.39 -11.36
CA THR A 193 27.39 1.79 -10.34
C THR A 193 26.71 2.33 -9.12
N ALA A 194 27.31 2.21 -7.94
CA ALA A 194 26.86 2.82 -6.70
C ALA A 194 28.05 3.14 -5.80
N PRO A 195 27.93 4.12 -4.88
CA PRO A 195 28.93 4.32 -3.82
C PRO A 195 29.07 3.08 -2.92
N ASP A 196 30.28 2.82 -2.44
CA ASP A 196 30.56 1.65 -1.59
C ASP A 196 29.68 1.61 -0.32
N GLU A 197 29.48 2.75 0.31
CA GLU A 197 28.61 2.84 1.49
C GLU A 197 27.13 2.55 1.17
N ALA A 198 26.69 2.89 -0.05
CA ALA A 198 25.34 2.54 -0.49
C ALA A 198 25.19 1.04 -0.71
N LEU A 199 26.22 0.38 -1.24
CA LEU A 199 26.28 -1.09 -1.38
C LEU A 199 26.29 -1.80 -0.02
N GLU A 200 27.12 -1.32 0.92
CA GLU A 200 27.20 -1.86 2.28
C GLU A 200 25.85 -1.73 3.01
N LEU A 201 25.19 -0.57 2.85
CA LEU A 201 23.87 -0.34 3.43
C LEU A 201 22.82 -1.25 2.80
N TYR A 202 22.80 -1.32 1.47
CA TYR A 202 21.85 -2.19 0.75
C TYR A 202 21.98 -3.65 1.18
N ASP A 203 23.22 -4.17 1.25
CA ASP A 203 23.49 -5.53 1.72
C ASP A 203 22.99 -5.74 3.16
N THR A 204 23.15 -4.75 4.04
CA THR A 204 22.62 -4.79 5.41
C THR A 204 21.10 -4.92 5.42
N LEU A 205 20.41 -4.06 4.67
CA LEU A 205 18.94 -4.07 4.58
C LEU A 205 18.44 -5.36 3.91
N TYR A 206 19.13 -5.83 2.90
CA TYR A 206 18.84 -7.08 2.20
C TYR A 206 18.90 -8.30 3.14
N ARG A 207 19.99 -8.44 3.89
CA ARG A 207 20.13 -9.54 4.87
C ARG A 207 19.03 -9.49 5.92
N ALA A 208 18.74 -8.31 6.45
CA ALA A 208 17.68 -8.12 7.43
C ALA A 208 16.28 -8.44 6.86
N ASN A 209 16.03 -8.04 5.62
CA ASN A 209 14.80 -8.39 4.90
C ASN A 209 14.66 -9.91 4.74
N ARG A 210 15.71 -10.59 4.24
CA ARG A 210 15.70 -12.06 4.07
C ARG A 210 15.54 -12.81 5.39
N LEU A 211 16.13 -12.28 6.49
CA LEU A 211 15.90 -12.82 7.82
C LEU A 211 14.40 -12.74 8.18
N GLY A 212 13.78 -11.56 8.03
CA GLY A 212 12.36 -11.38 8.29
C GLY A 212 11.48 -12.30 7.45
N VAL A 213 11.75 -12.38 6.13
CA VAL A 213 11.03 -13.28 5.21
C VAL A 213 11.14 -14.74 5.65
N SER A 214 12.30 -15.20 6.13
CA SER A 214 12.48 -16.57 6.62
C SER A 214 11.64 -16.91 7.86
N MET A 215 11.16 -15.89 8.57
CA MET A 215 10.29 -16.02 9.74
C MET A 215 8.80 -16.03 9.39
N LEU A 216 8.41 -15.74 8.15
CA LEU A 216 7.01 -15.71 7.72
C LEU A 216 6.40 -17.11 7.66
N LYS A 217 5.81 -17.53 8.78
CA LYS A 217 5.11 -18.81 8.91
C LYS A 217 4.07 -18.74 10.03
N PRO A 218 3.05 -19.61 10.02
CA PRO A 218 2.07 -19.68 11.11
C PRO A 218 2.72 -19.85 12.48
N GLY A 219 2.17 -19.17 13.49
CA GLY A 219 2.61 -19.25 14.87
C GLY A 219 3.73 -18.27 15.27
N VAL A 220 4.30 -17.52 14.32
CA VAL A 220 5.30 -16.49 14.63
C VAL A 220 4.60 -15.18 14.98
N ALA A 221 4.99 -14.56 16.10
CA ALA A 221 4.48 -13.25 16.48
C ALA A 221 5.10 -12.14 15.61
N MET A 222 4.30 -11.22 15.13
CA MET A 222 4.76 -10.12 14.26
C MET A 222 5.82 -9.24 14.94
N ARG A 223 5.71 -9.03 16.26
CA ARG A 223 6.72 -8.28 17.04
C ARG A 223 8.09 -8.96 17.06
N ASP A 224 8.16 -10.30 16.96
CA ASP A 224 9.42 -11.03 16.96
C ASP A 224 10.14 -10.85 15.62
N ILE A 225 9.38 -10.80 14.52
CA ILE A 225 9.89 -10.46 13.17
C ILE A 225 10.48 -9.04 13.19
N TYR A 226 9.72 -8.06 13.72
CA TYR A 226 10.19 -6.70 13.89
C TYR A 226 11.53 -6.64 14.64
N SER A 227 11.60 -7.31 15.79
CA SER A 227 12.79 -7.30 16.64
C SER A 227 13.99 -7.91 15.93
N ALA A 228 13.82 -9.05 15.26
CA ALA A 228 14.88 -9.72 14.52
C ALA A 228 15.45 -8.86 13.37
N ILE A 229 14.57 -8.23 12.58
CA ILE A 229 14.98 -7.33 11.50
C ILE A 229 15.75 -6.13 12.07
N ARG A 230 15.21 -5.50 13.10
CA ARG A 230 15.82 -4.33 13.73
C ARG A 230 17.20 -4.65 14.29
N GLU A 231 17.33 -5.74 15.03
CA GLU A 231 18.61 -6.20 15.59
C GLU A 231 19.64 -6.49 14.50
N GLU A 232 19.23 -7.08 13.37
CA GLU A 232 20.12 -7.35 12.23
C GLU A 232 20.63 -6.06 11.60
N VAL A 233 19.75 -5.08 11.34
CA VAL A 233 20.12 -3.78 10.77
C VAL A 233 21.07 -3.02 11.70
N GLU A 234 20.79 -3.00 13.02
CA GLU A 234 21.57 -2.25 14.03
C GLU A 234 22.98 -2.83 14.27
N LYS A 235 23.32 -4.00 13.71
CA LYS A 235 24.71 -4.50 13.69
C LYS A 235 25.61 -3.69 12.72
N SER A 236 25.02 -2.97 11.79
CA SER A 236 25.77 -2.16 10.84
C SER A 236 26.28 -0.87 11.47
N ARG A 237 27.57 -0.55 11.22
CA ARG A 237 28.16 0.76 11.58
C ARG A 237 27.43 1.95 10.93
N LEU A 238 26.76 1.72 9.81
CA LEU A 238 26.02 2.75 9.07
C LEU A 238 24.65 3.05 9.69
N VAL A 239 24.06 2.10 10.41
CA VAL A 239 22.73 2.23 11.02
C VAL A 239 22.75 1.70 12.47
N PRO A 240 23.54 2.28 13.36
CA PRO A 240 23.65 1.80 14.76
C PRO A 240 22.35 1.98 15.55
N LYS A 241 21.42 2.73 15.00
CA LYS A 241 20.04 2.88 15.50
C LYS A 241 19.10 2.95 14.30
N TYR A 242 18.17 1.99 14.24
CA TYR A 242 17.18 1.92 13.17
C TYR A 242 15.83 2.47 13.64
N PRO A 243 15.49 3.73 13.27
CA PRO A 243 14.33 4.44 13.82
C PRO A 243 13.00 4.09 13.13
N ARG A 244 12.90 2.90 12.55
CA ARG A 244 11.68 2.46 11.86
C ARG A 244 10.64 1.95 12.86
N GLY A 245 9.39 2.38 12.71
CA GLY A 245 8.28 2.01 13.61
C GLY A 245 7.66 0.64 13.32
N HIS A 246 7.73 0.18 12.08
CA HIS A 246 7.25 -1.14 11.64
C HIS A 246 8.12 -1.66 10.49
N MET A 247 8.08 -2.96 10.25
CA MET A 247 8.81 -3.67 9.20
C MET A 247 7.84 -4.34 8.21
N GLY A 248 6.65 -3.78 8.09
CA GLY A 248 5.61 -4.27 7.20
C GLY A 248 4.22 -4.19 7.82
N HIS A 249 3.22 -4.57 7.04
CA HIS A 249 1.82 -4.40 7.37
C HIS A 249 0.95 -5.45 6.66
N SER A 250 -0.29 -5.62 7.11
CA SER A 250 -1.30 -6.34 6.33
C SER A 250 -1.69 -5.52 5.09
N ILE A 251 -2.21 -6.18 4.09
CA ILE A 251 -2.66 -5.55 2.85
C ILE A 251 -4.02 -6.13 2.43
N GLY A 252 -4.84 -5.33 1.77
CA GLY A 252 -6.18 -5.75 1.35
C GLY A 252 -6.87 -4.74 0.45
N CYS A 253 -8.12 -4.39 0.79
CA CYS A 253 -8.99 -3.47 0.04
C CYS A 253 -9.24 -2.13 0.77
N GLY A 254 -8.36 -1.72 1.65
CA GLY A 254 -8.45 -0.47 2.40
C GLY A 254 -8.37 0.79 1.54
N VAL A 255 -8.42 1.94 2.17
CA VAL A 255 -8.27 3.25 1.51
C VAL A 255 -6.88 3.39 0.88
N GLY A 256 -5.88 2.73 1.46
CA GLY A 256 -4.50 2.63 0.97
C GLY A 256 -3.99 1.20 1.11
N PRO A 257 -2.74 0.94 0.71
CA PRO A 257 -2.16 -0.41 0.78
C PRO A 257 -1.94 -0.86 2.23
N GLU A 258 -1.53 0.04 3.11
CA GLU A 258 -1.21 -0.30 4.49
C GLU A 258 -2.48 -0.54 5.31
N GLU A 259 -2.63 -1.76 5.79
CA GLU A 259 -3.69 -2.18 6.70
C GLU A 259 -3.11 -2.74 8.01
N TYR A 260 -3.92 -2.72 9.04
CA TYR A 260 -3.63 -3.39 10.30
C TYR A 260 -3.90 -4.91 10.18
N PRO A 261 -3.12 -5.79 10.83
CA PRO A 261 -2.00 -5.50 11.73
C PRO A 261 -0.69 -5.14 11.03
N THR A 262 0.19 -4.46 11.77
CA THR A 262 1.54 -4.11 11.33
C THR A 262 2.60 -4.98 12.01
N ILE A 263 3.70 -5.25 11.33
CA ILE A 263 4.88 -5.90 11.91
C ILE A 263 5.65 -4.86 12.74
N ALA A 264 5.24 -4.69 13.99
CA ALA A 264 5.68 -3.60 14.87
C ALA A 264 5.90 -4.10 16.31
N PRO A 265 6.67 -3.36 17.16
CA PRO A 265 7.03 -3.82 18.50
C PRO A 265 5.85 -4.01 19.45
N GLY A 266 4.76 -3.25 19.25
CA GLY A 266 3.55 -3.32 20.09
C GLY A 266 2.44 -4.21 19.55
N THR A 267 2.72 -5.03 18.53
CA THR A 267 1.70 -5.87 17.89
C THR A 267 1.62 -7.23 18.57
N ASP A 268 0.43 -7.59 19.06
CA ASP A 268 0.18 -8.92 19.66
C ASP A 268 -0.27 -9.99 18.66
N TYR A 269 -0.39 -9.62 17.38
CA TYR A 269 -0.81 -10.55 16.33
C TYR A 269 0.24 -11.62 16.07
N VAL A 270 -0.26 -12.83 15.87
CA VAL A 270 0.51 -14.01 15.45
C VAL A 270 0.11 -14.33 14.03
N LEU A 271 1.06 -14.67 13.19
CA LEU A 271 0.80 -15.05 11.81
C LEU A 271 -0.06 -16.31 11.75
N GLU A 272 -1.10 -16.25 10.92
CA GLU A 272 -2.01 -17.35 10.65
C GLU A 272 -2.11 -17.62 9.14
N PRO A 273 -2.44 -18.86 8.72
CA PRO A 273 -2.67 -19.15 7.30
C PRO A 273 -3.72 -18.21 6.69
N ASN A 274 -3.51 -17.84 5.44
CA ASN A 274 -4.32 -16.90 4.66
C ASN A 274 -4.21 -15.42 5.08
N MET A 275 -3.35 -15.07 6.01
CA MET A 275 -2.91 -13.68 6.13
C MET A 275 -2.06 -13.32 4.93
N VAL A 276 -2.21 -12.09 4.43
CA VAL A 276 -1.32 -11.50 3.41
C VAL A 276 -0.66 -10.28 4.02
N VAL A 277 0.66 -10.26 3.97
CA VAL A 277 1.48 -9.22 4.58
C VAL A 277 2.54 -8.71 3.61
N CYS A 278 2.81 -7.42 3.64
CA CYS A 278 4.01 -6.82 3.07
C CYS A 278 5.12 -6.86 4.12
N LEU A 279 6.32 -7.19 3.71
CA LEU A 279 7.50 -7.14 4.57
C LEU A 279 8.53 -6.24 3.92
N GLU A 280 8.98 -5.22 4.65
CA GLU A 280 9.81 -4.15 4.14
C GLU A 280 10.99 -3.80 5.08
N THR A 281 12.07 -3.27 4.49
CA THR A 281 13.24 -2.78 5.22
C THR A 281 13.68 -1.42 4.69
N PRO A 282 12.89 -0.35 4.89
CA PRO A 282 13.19 0.96 4.35
C PRO A 282 14.28 1.69 5.14
N TYR A 283 15.07 2.48 4.43
CA TYR A 283 16.01 3.43 5.01
C TYR A 283 15.86 4.79 4.32
N SER A 284 16.00 5.83 5.10
CA SER A 284 15.96 7.21 4.62
C SER A 284 17.12 8.00 5.23
N GLY A 285 18.11 8.31 4.42
CA GLY A 285 19.29 9.06 4.82
C GLY A 285 19.26 10.48 4.30
N THR A 286 19.12 11.46 5.22
CA THR A 286 19.20 12.90 4.93
C THR A 286 20.08 13.63 5.95
N GLY A 287 20.50 14.85 5.64
CA GLY A 287 21.28 15.66 6.56
C GLY A 287 22.64 15.04 6.91
N GLY A 288 22.86 14.73 8.18
CA GLY A 288 24.10 14.12 8.68
C GLY A 288 24.15 12.60 8.63
N ALA A 289 23.23 11.93 7.90
CA ALA A 289 23.24 10.48 7.75
C ALA A 289 24.50 10.00 7.02
N PRO A 290 25.09 8.84 7.40
CA PRO A 290 26.29 8.33 6.77
C PRO A 290 26.07 7.93 5.30
N VAL A 291 24.86 7.53 4.94
CA VAL A 291 24.46 7.24 3.54
C VAL A 291 23.25 8.09 3.21
N HIS A 292 23.35 8.83 2.13
CA HIS A 292 22.25 9.65 1.63
C HIS A 292 21.43 8.88 0.61
N GLY A 293 20.12 9.15 0.61
CA GLY A 293 19.19 8.54 -0.32
C GLY A 293 18.13 7.69 0.37
N GLY A 294 17.20 7.20 -0.41
CA GLY A 294 16.14 6.29 0.00
C GLY A 294 16.43 4.86 -0.45
N PHE A 295 16.19 3.91 0.44
CA PHE A 295 16.30 2.48 0.16
C PHE A 295 15.01 1.80 0.65
N ASN A 296 14.52 0.82 -0.07
CA ASN A 296 13.52 -0.13 0.41
C ASN A 296 13.59 -1.43 -0.37
N LEU A 297 13.35 -2.52 0.32
CA LEU A 297 13.09 -3.85 -0.23
C LEU A 297 11.77 -4.28 0.38
N GLU A 298 10.77 -4.49 -0.46
CA GLU A 298 9.43 -4.86 -0.04
C GLU A 298 8.81 -5.85 -1.00
N ASP A 299 8.21 -6.87 -0.43
CA ASP A 299 7.44 -7.87 -1.15
C ASP A 299 6.16 -8.21 -0.40
N THR A 300 5.12 -8.58 -1.17
CA THR A 300 3.86 -9.10 -0.65
C THR A 300 3.91 -10.62 -0.51
N HIS A 301 3.55 -11.13 0.66
CA HIS A 301 3.62 -12.55 1.02
C HIS A 301 2.29 -13.08 1.55
N LEU A 302 1.86 -14.22 1.03
CA LEU A 302 0.79 -15.03 1.61
C LEU A 302 1.37 -15.96 2.68
N ILE A 303 0.80 -15.97 3.86
CA ILE A 303 1.12 -16.97 4.87
C ILE A 303 0.36 -18.26 4.53
N THR A 304 1.11 -19.31 4.23
CA THR A 304 0.57 -20.65 3.90
C THR A 304 0.46 -21.52 5.15
N ALA A 305 -0.05 -22.73 5.03
CA ALA A 305 -0.13 -23.65 6.16
C ALA A 305 1.24 -24.00 6.82
N ASN A 306 2.33 -23.92 6.04
CA ASN A 306 3.66 -24.38 6.49
C ASN A 306 4.78 -23.35 6.31
N GLY A 307 4.48 -22.14 5.85
CA GLY A 307 5.46 -21.10 5.57
C GLY A 307 4.81 -19.91 4.89
N HIS A 308 5.40 -19.45 3.79
CA HIS A 308 4.86 -18.35 2.98
C HIS A 308 5.05 -18.59 1.48
N ASP A 309 4.33 -17.81 0.68
CA ASP A 309 4.43 -17.75 -0.77
C ASP A 309 4.49 -16.27 -1.20
N SER A 310 5.53 -15.89 -1.93
CA SER A 310 5.72 -14.50 -2.38
C SER A 310 4.93 -14.25 -3.66
N PHE A 311 4.17 -13.15 -3.72
CA PHE A 311 3.40 -12.77 -4.90
C PHE A 311 4.23 -12.05 -5.95
N THR A 312 5.34 -11.45 -5.54
CA THR A 312 6.25 -10.69 -6.38
C THR A 312 7.48 -11.53 -6.71
N THR A 313 8.00 -11.34 -7.91
CA THR A 313 9.16 -12.08 -8.44
C THR A 313 10.27 -11.14 -8.95
N MET A 314 10.16 -9.85 -8.64
CA MET A 314 11.15 -8.86 -9.04
C MET A 314 12.53 -9.19 -8.48
N PRO A 315 13.60 -8.99 -9.29
CA PRO A 315 14.95 -9.10 -8.77
C PRO A 315 15.18 -8.17 -7.59
N ASP A 316 15.94 -8.66 -6.63
CA ASP A 316 16.34 -7.94 -5.43
C ASP A 316 17.80 -7.49 -5.44
N ASN A 317 18.45 -7.59 -6.60
CA ASN A 317 19.80 -7.09 -6.82
C ASN A 317 19.79 -5.60 -7.16
N ILE A 318 20.61 -4.81 -6.48
CA ILE A 318 20.69 -3.35 -6.71
C ILE A 318 21.14 -2.98 -8.14
N PHE A 319 21.79 -3.89 -8.86
CA PHE A 319 22.27 -3.71 -10.24
C PHE A 319 21.53 -4.56 -11.27
N TRP A 320 20.32 -4.94 -11.01
CA TRP A 320 19.61 -5.89 -11.86
C TRP A 320 19.17 -5.36 -13.22
N LYS A 321 19.59 -4.18 -13.58
CA LYS A 321 19.44 -3.64 -14.93
C LYS A 321 20.66 -3.96 -15.78
#